data_b4f1c40b5fb75c341d2b1d22ded06dc2
#
_entry.id   b4f1c40b5fb75c341d2b1d22ded06dc2
#
_cell.length_a   1.000
_cell.length_b   1.000
_cell.length_c   1.000
_cell.angle_alpha   90.00
_cell.angle_beta   90.00
_cell.angle_gamma   90.00
#
_symmetry.space_group_name_H-M   'P 1'
#
loop_
_entity.id
_entity.type
_entity.pdbx_description
1 polymer ?
#
loop_
_entity_poly.entity_id
_entity_poly.type
_entity_poly.pdbx_seq_one_letter_code
_entity_poly.pdbx_strand_id
1 'polypeptide(L)'
;MILFAIGSAGCALSTEMYQIVFWRVFQAAGACTGPMLARAMIRDLFSRTRAAQMLSTLIIVMAIAPIAGPLLGGQIIRFSQWPGIFWFLAAVGVLMFFALFWLPETLPAEKRTGDSLGSAFTNYLHLLKIRSFMRFTLCVTFYYVAVYAFIVGSPAVYISGF
;
A
#
# COMPACT_ATOMS: atom_id res chain seq x y z
N MET A 1 -7.35 4.10 -4.50
CA MET A 1 -8.25 3.74 -3.38
C MET A 1 -9.44 2.90 -3.81
N ILE A 2 -10.17 3.24 -4.88
CA ILE A 2 -11.29 2.41 -5.39
C ILE A 2 -10.84 0.98 -5.70
N LEU A 3 -9.70 0.82 -6.40
CA LEU A 3 -9.14 -0.50 -6.72
C LEU A 3 -8.81 -1.32 -5.47
N PHE A 4 -8.35 -0.67 -4.40
CA PHE A 4 -8.12 -1.31 -3.10
C PHE A 4 -9.42 -1.80 -2.46
N ALA A 5 -10.47 -0.96 -2.47
CA ALA A 5 -11.77 -1.33 -1.91
C ALA A 5 -12.42 -2.49 -2.69
N ILE A 6 -12.38 -2.44 -4.03
CA ILE A 6 -12.89 -3.51 -4.89
C ILE A 6 -12.10 -4.81 -4.68
N GLY A 7 -10.76 -4.73 -4.64
CA GLY A 7 -9.90 -5.89 -4.38
C GLY A 7 -10.17 -6.52 -3.01
N SER A 8 -10.41 -5.68 -1.98
CA SER A 8 -10.76 -6.15 -0.64
C SER A 8 -12.14 -6.83 -0.62
N ALA A 9 -13.15 -6.24 -1.25
CA ALA A 9 -14.47 -6.85 -1.37
C ALA A 9 -14.41 -8.16 -2.17
N GLY A 10 -13.63 -8.22 -3.26
CA GLY A 10 -13.40 -9.43 -4.03
C GLY A 10 -12.76 -10.54 -3.19
N CYS A 11 -11.78 -10.21 -2.33
CA CYS A 11 -11.21 -11.17 -1.38
C CYS A 11 -12.26 -11.69 -0.38
N ALA A 12 -13.14 -10.80 0.12
CA ALA A 12 -14.19 -11.19 1.07
C ALA A 12 -15.24 -12.14 0.48
N LEU A 13 -15.52 -12.02 -0.81
CA LEU A 13 -16.47 -12.84 -1.55
C LEU A 13 -15.86 -14.12 -2.16
N SER A 14 -14.54 -14.26 -2.06
CA SER A 14 -13.85 -15.41 -2.64
C SER A 14 -14.13 -16.68 -1.84
N THR A 15 -14.42 -17.78 -2.55
CA THR A 15 -14.64 -19.12 -1.98
C THR A 15 -13.42 -20.02 -2.12
N GLU A 16 -12.51 -19.68 -3.04
CA GLU A 16 -11.35 -20.50 -3.38
C GLU A 16 -10.04 -19.70 -3.24
N MET A 17 -8.97 -20.37 -2.88
CA MET A 17 -7.68 -19.77 -2.58
C MET A 17 -7.09 -18.96 -3.75
N TYR A 18 -7.21 -19.48 -4.98
CA TYR A 18 -6.68 -18.77 -6.15
C TYR A 18 -7.46 -17.48 -6.48
N GLN A 19 -8.76 -17.42 -6.16
CA GLN A 19 -9.54 -16.19 -6.29
C GLN A 19 -9.02 -15.12 -5.31
N ILE A 20 -8.69 -15.51 -4.07
CA ILE A 20 -8.10 -14.61 -3.08
C ILE A 20 -6.78 -14.06 -3.61
N VAL A 21 -5.90 -14.93 -4.14
CA VAL A 21 -4.60 -14.50 -4.71
C VAL A 21 -4.81 -13.50 -5.85
N PHE A 22 -5.77 -13.77 -6.74
CA PHE A 22 -6.10 -12.87 -7.83
C PHE A 22 -6.55 -11.48 -7.33
N TRP A 23 -7.52 -11.45 -6.43
CA TRP A 23 -8.01 -10.18 -5.86
C TRP A 23 -6.96 -9.43 -5.03
N ARG A 24 -6.03 -10.15 -4.41
CA ARG A 24 -4.89 -9.58 -3.70
C ARG A 24 -3.96 -8.77 -4.61
N VAL A 25 -3.81 -9.13 -5.87
CA VAL A 25 -3.02 -8.35 -6.83
C VAL A 25 -3.65 -6.96 -7.03
N PHE A 26 -4.97 -6.90 -7.25
CA PHE A 26 -5.70 -5.63 -7.39
C PHE A 26 -5.68 -4.82 -6.10
N GLN A 27 -5.88 -5.46 -4.97
CA GLN A 27 -5.79 -4.84 -3.65
C GLN A 27 -4.41 -4.22 -3.42
N ALA A 28 -3.33 -4.95 -3.71
CA ALA A 28 -1.97 -4.47 -3.57
C ALA A 28 -1.67 -3.28 -4.49
N ALA A 29 -2.09 -3.35 -5.77
CA ALA A 29 -1.94 -2.25 -6.71
C ALA A 29 -2.65 -0.97 -6.23
N GLY A 30 -3.85 -1.11 -5.63
CA GLY A 30 -4.56 0.01 -5.02
C GLY A 30 -3.88 0.54 -3.75
N ALA A 31 -3.32 -0.34 -2.92
CA ALA A 31 -2.65 0.02 -1.67
C ALA A 31 -1.36 0.83 -1.88
N CYS A 32 -0.61 0.55 -2.95
CA CYS A 32 0.66 1.24 -3.24
C CYS A 32 0.49 2.75 -3.42
N THR A 33 -0.67 3.23 -3.86
CA THR A 33 -0.91 4.65 -4.14
C THR A 33 -0.85 5.53 -2.89
N GLY A 34 -1.30 5.06 -1.74
CA GLY A 34 -1.31 5.83 -0.49
C GLY A 34 0.08 6.31 -0.05
N PRO A 35 1.02 5.41 0.22
CA PRO A 35 2.39 5.78 0.59
C PRO A 35 3.13 6.57 -0.48
N MET A 36 2.85 6.34 -1.77
CA MET A 36 3.47 7.11 -2.86
C MET A 36 2.98 8.56 -2.85
N LEU A 37 1.68 8.78 -2.78
CA LEU A 37 1.09 10.12 -2.71
C LEU A 37 1.55 10.88 -1.47
N ALA A 38 1.53 10.24 -0.29
CA ALA A 38 2.00 10.88 0.94
C ALA A 38 3.46 11.37 0.82
N ARG A 39 4.35 10.58 0.24
CA ARG A 39 5.75 10.98 0.01
C ARG A 39 5.89 12.09 -1.02
N ALA A 40 5.08 12.07 -2.08
CA ALA A 40 5.07 13.13 -3.09
C ALA A 40 4.59 14.45 -2.47
N MET A 41 3.46 14.45 -1.77
CA MET A 41 2.92 15.63 -1.10
C MET A 41 3.89 16.23 -0.07
N ILE A 42 4.58 15.40 0.71
CA ILE A 42 5.60 15.88 1.66
C ILE A 42 6.72 16.61 0.91
N ARG A 43 7.16 16.11 -0.24
CA ARG A 43 8.21 16.75 -1.02
C ARG A 43 7.76 18.03 -1.70
N ASP A 44 6.48 18.13 -2.05
CA ASP A 44 5.91 19.31 -2.71
C ASP A 44 5.65 20.45 -1.74
N LEU A 45 5.23 20.12 -0.51
CA LEU A 45 4.82 21.10 0.50
C LEU A 45 5.96 21.60 1.40
N PHE A 46 7.00 20.81 1.60
CA PHE A 46 8.03 21.11 2.59
C PHE A 46 9.40 21.32 1.97
N SER A 47 10.20 22.23 2.57
CA SER A 47 11.62 22.38 2.25
C SER A 47 12.40 21.09 2.54
N ARG A 48 13.54 20.90 1.88
CA ARG A 48 14.35 19.67 1.93
C ARG A 48 14.57 19.13 3.36
N THR A 49 14.89 20.01 4.30
CA THR A 49 15.16 19.63 5.70
C THR A 49 13.87 19.20 6.42
N ARG A 50 12.78 19.94 6.24
CA ARG A 50 11.49 19.61 6.84
C ARG A 50 10.87 18.36 6.19
N ALA A 51 11.03 18.18 4.89
CA ALA A 51 10.58 16.98 4.20
C ALA A 51 11.25 15.72 4.76
N ALA A 52 12.56 15.76 5.07
CA ALA A 52 13.24 14.64 5.70
C ALA A 52 12.65 14.28 7.07
N GLN A 53 12.35 15.29 7.91
CA GLN A 53 11.70 15.08 9.21
C GLN A 53 10.30 14.48 9.07
N MET A 54 9.48 14.98 8.13
CA MET A 54 8.14 14.46 7.88
C MET A 54 8.15 13.05 7.34
N LEU A 55 9.10 12.72 6.47
CA LEU A 55 9.30 11.35 5.98
C LEU A 55 9.70 10.40 7.11
N SER A 56 10.55 10.83 8.04
CA SER A 56 10.89 10.02 9.22
C SER A 56 9.67 9.77 10.10
N THR A 57 8.84 10.78 10.33
CA THR A 57 7.57 10.61 11.07
C THR A 57 6.63 9.65 10.36
N LEU A 58 6.51 9.75 9.04
CA LEU A 58 5.71 8.82 8.25
C LEU A 58 6.18 7.37 8.42
N ILE A 59 7.49 7.14 8.42
CA ILE A 59 8.07 5.79 8.62
C ILE A 59 7.75 5.27 10.02
N ILE A 60 7.81 6.10 11.07
CA ILE A 60 7.44 5.72 12.43
C ILE A 60 5.97 5.29 12.49
N VAL A 61 5.07 6.07 11.90
CA VAL A 61 3.64 5.72 11.83
C VAL A 61 3.43 4.40 11.08
N MET A 62 4.14 4.20 9.96
CA MET A 62 4.07 2.95 9.19
C MET A 62 4.61 1.75 9.98
N ALA A 63 5.57 1.94 10.88
CA ALA A 63 6.11 0.88 11.72
C ALA A 63 5.12 0.36 12.78
N ILE A 64 4.09 1.15 13.13
CA ILE A 64 3.02 0.72 14.03
C ILE A 64 2.08 -0.29 13.36
N ALA A 65 1.90 -0.22 12.06
CA ALA A 65 0.95 -1.06 11.32
C ALA A 65 1.18 -2.58 11.48
N PRO A 66 2.42 -3.11 11.41
CA PRO A 66 2.70 -4.52 11.65
C PRO A 66 2.35 -5.00 13.06
N ILE A 67 2.36 -4.10 14.05
CA ILE A 67 2.00 -4.42 15.43
C ILE A 67 0.47 -4.37 15.59
N ALA A 68 -0.16 -3.34 15.05
CA ALA A 68 -1.60 -3.14 15.13
C ALA A 68 -2.39 -4.18 14.30
N GLY A 69 -1.84 -4.59 13.15
CA GLY A 69 -2.48 -5.52 12.21
C GLY A 69 -2.92 -6.84 12.85
N PRO A 70 -2.03 -7.62 13.47
CA PRO A 70 -2.38 -8.86 14.13
C PRO A 70 -3.38 -8.68 15.29
N LEU A 71 -3.25 -7.59 16.06
CA LEU A 71 -4.16 -7.30 17.16
C LEU A 71 -5.58 -7.03 16.66
N LEU A 72 -5.72 -6.16 15.66
CA LEU A 72 -7.02 -5.85 15.06
C LEU A 72 -7.59 -7.07 14.32
N GLY A 73 -6.75 -7.77 13.54
CA GLY A 73 -7.16 -8.99 12.84
C GLY A 73 -7.64 -10.07 13.78
N GLY A 74 -6.94 -10.31 14.89
CA GLY A 74 -7.33 -11.26 15.93
C GLY A 74 -8.67 -10.90 16.58
N GLN A 75 -8.93 -9.61 16.86
CA GLN A 75 -10.22 -9.18 17.39
C GLN A 75 -11.35 -9.37 16.37
N ILE A 76 -11.14 -9.02 15.11
CA ILE A 76 -12.14 -9.19 14.05
C ILE A 76 -12.53 -10.66 13.90
N ILE A 77 -11.57 -11.59 13.93
CA ILE A 77 -11.83 -13.03 13.81
C ILE A 77 -12.63 -13.56 15.00
N ARG A 78 -12.48 -12.98 16.19
CA ARG A 78 -13.27 -13.38 17.37
C ARG A 78 -14.77 -13.07 17.24
N PHE A 79 -15.12 -12.01 16.50
CA PHE A 79 -16.51 -11.57 16.32
C PHE A 79 -17.07 -11.94 14.94
N SER A 80 -16.21 -12.26 13.98
CA SER A 80 -16.57 -12.56 12.60
C SER A 80 -15.68 -13.66 12.04
N GLN A 81 -16.10 -14.29 10.95
CA GLN A 81 -15.25 -15.22 10.21
C GLN A 81 -14.15 -14.47 9.43
N TRP A 82 -13.19 -15.21 8.86
CA TRP A 82 -12.08 -14.62 8.10
C TRP A 82 -12.48 -13.59 7.01
N PRO A 83 -13.64 -13.67 6.30
CA PRO A 83 -14.04 -12.64 5.36
C PRO A 83 -14.29 -11.27 5.99
N GLY A 84 -14.58 -11.22 7.30
CA GLY A 84 -14.78 -9.98 8.04
C GLY A 84 -13.58 -9.05 8.02
N ILE A 85 -12.36 -9.60 7.98
CA ILE A 85 -11.14 -8.81 7.84
C ILE A 85 -11.14 -8.03 6.52
N PHE A 86 -11.53 -8.69 5.43
CA PHE A 86 -11.55 -8.07 4.11
C PHE A 86 -12.67 -7.04 3.97
N TRP A 87 -13.82 -7.28 4.59
CA TRP A 87 -14.90 -6.28 4.66
C TRP A 87 -14.46 -5.04 5.44
N PHE A 88 -13.75 -5.22 6.54
CA PHE A 88 -13.16 -4.11 7.29
C PHE A 88 -12.17 -3.32 6.43
N LEU A 89 -11.29 -4.01 5.69
CA LEU A 89 -10.35 -3.36 4.76
C LEU A 89 -11.07 -2.63 3.63
N ALA A 90 -12.15 -3.20 3.09
CA ALA A 90 -12.97 -2.54 2.07
C ALA A 90 -13.60 -1.25 2.62
N ALA A 91 -14.15 -1.29 3.83
CA ALA A 91 -14.70 -0.10 4.50
C ALA A 91 -13.64 0.98 4.72
N VAL A 92 -12.44 0.62 5.17
CA VAL A 92 -11.30 1.53 5.30
C VAL A 92 -10.93 2.13 3.93
N GLY A 93 -10.90 1.32 2.87
CA GLY A 93 -10.62 1.78 1.51
C GLY A 93 -11.64 2.82 1.01
N VAL A 94 -12.92 2.60 1.30
CA VAL A 94 -14.01 3.55 0.98
C VAL A 94 -13.87 4.83 1.80
N LEU A 95 -13.60 4.74 3.09
CA LEU A 95 -13.37 5.91 3.95
C LEU A 95 -12.17 6.74 3.45
N MET A 96 -11.07 6.09 3.09
CA MET A 96 -9.90 6.76 2.53
C MET A 96 -10.21 7.41 1.18
N PHE A 97 -11.06 6.79 0.36
CA PHE A 97 -11.51 7.39 -0.90
C PHE A 97 -12.26 8.70 -0.65
N PHE A 98 -13.21 8.72 0.29
CA PHE A 98 -13.92 9.95 0.65
C PHE A 98 -13.00 11.00 1.29
N ALA A 99 -12.06 10.58 2.12
CA ALA A 99 -11.08 11.49 2.72
C ALA A 99 -10.22 12.22 1.67
N LEU A 100 -9.99 11.62 0.48
CA LEU A 100 -9.26 12.28 -0.60
C LEU A 100 -9.96 13.53 -1.14
N PHE A 101 -11.29 13.61 -1.07
CA PHE A 101 -12.04 14.79 -1.52
C PHE A 101 -11.83 16.01 -0.61
N TRP A 102 -11.43 15.79 0.64
CA TRP A 102 -11.12 16.87 1.58
C TRP A 102 -9.65 17.31 1.51
N LEU A 103 -8.84 16.58 0.75
CA LEU A 103 -7.43 16.89 0.63
C LEU A 103 -7.26 18.01 -0.43
N PRO A 104 -6.67 19.16 -0.06
CA PRO A 104 -6.39 20.21 -1.03
C PRO A 104 -5.33 19.76 -2.03
N GLU A 105 -5.44 20.22 -3.26
CA GLU A 105 -4.42 19.99 -4.29
C GLU A 105 -3.11 20.65 -3.89
N THR A 106 -2.04 19.87 -3.80
CA THR A 106 -0.73 20.33 -3.32
C THR A 106 0.19 20.79 -4.42
N LEU A 107 -0.07 20.38 -5.68
CA LEU A 107 0.77 20.74 -6.81
C LEU A 107 0.39 22.13 -7.35
N PRO A 108 1.33 23.12 -7.36
CA PRO A 108 1.08 24.41 -7.96
C PRO A 108 0.63 24.31 -9.40
N ALA A 109 -0.31 25.16 -9.82
CA ALA A 109 -0.90 25.12 -11.17
C ALA A 109 0.16 25.20 -12.29
N GLU A 110 1.24 25.95 -12.03
CA GLU A 110 2.36 26.13 -12.96
C GLU A 110 3.18 24.84 -13.23
N LYS A 111 3.15 23.90 -12.27
CA LYS A 111 3.88 22.62 -12.36
C LYS A 111 3.00 21.46 -12.81
N ARG A 112 1.71 21.71 -13.04
CA ARG A 112 0.78 20.70 -13.56
C ARG A 112 1.07 20.50 -15.03
N THR A 113 1.88 19.53 -15.36
CA THR A 113 2.01 19.05 -16.73
C THR A 113 0.71 18.33 -17.10
N GLY A 114 0.02 18.83 -18.11
CA GLY A 114 -1.18 18.19 -18.68
C GLY A 114 -0.84 16.91 -19.45
N ASP A 115 0.11 16.14 -18.98
CA ASP A 115 0.57 14.92 -19.62
C ASP A 115 -0.54 13.89 -19.69
N SER A 116 -0.77 13.37 -20.88
CA SER A 116 -1.76 12.31 -21.10
C SER A 116 -1.34 11.04 -20.38
N LEU A 117 -2.30 10.18 -20.03
CA LEU A 117 -2.02 8.86 -19.42
C LEU A 117 -1.04 8.04 -20.26
N GLY A 118 -1.02 8.26 -21.57
CA GLY A 118 -0.06 7.62 -22.49
C GLY A 118 1.39 8.06 -22.26
N SER A 119 1.64 9.35 -21.99
CA SER A 119 2.98 9.84 -21.67
C SER A 119 3.48 9.33 -20.33
N ALA A 120 2.59 9.23 -19.33
CA ALA A 120 2.92 8.62 -18.05
C ALA A 120 3.36 7.15 -18.23
N PHE A 121 2.63 6.36 -19.02
CA PHE A 121 3.00 4.97 -19.30
C PHE A 121 4.35 4.86 -20.03
N THR A 122 4.61 5.72 -21.00
CA THR A 122 5.89 5.77 -21.71
C THR A 122 7.04 6.12 -20.77
N ASN A 123 6.83 7.07 -19.85
CA ASN A 123 7.80 7.43 -18.83
C ASN A 123 8.12 6.27 -17.89
N TYR A 124 7.11 5.48 -17.47
CA TYR A 124 7.35 4.26 -16.68
C TYR A 124 8.17 3.22 -17.47
N LEU A 125 7.86 3.00 -18.74
CA LEU A 125 8.64 2.08 -19.58
C LEU A 125 10.09 2.56 -19.75
N HIS A 126 10.30 3.88 -19.88
CA HIS A 126 11.64 4.44 -19.94
C HIS A 126 12.42 4.22 -18.63
N LEU A 127 11.77 4.41 -17.46
CA LEU A 127 12.39 4.15 -16.15
C LEU A 127 12.82 2.68 -16.01
N LEU A 128 12.03 1.73 -16.49
CA LEU A 128 12.37 0.30 -16.47
C LEU A 128 13.62 -0.03 -17.32
N LYS A 129 13.95 0.78 -18.33
CA LYS A 129 15.17 0.61 -19.13
C LYS A 129 16.43 1.14 -18.45
N ILE A 130 16.29 1.98 -17.41
CA ILE A 130 17.42 2.55 -16.69
C ILE A 130 18.00 1.49 -15.73
N ARG A 131 19.17 0.95 -16.05
CA ARG A 131 19.82 -0.12 -15.27
C ARG A 131 20.02 0.23 -13.80
N SER A 132 20.42 1.45 -13.48
CA SER A 132 20.62 1.90 -12.10
C SER A 132 19.30 1.88 -11.33
N PHE A 133 18.22 2.40 -11.92
CA PHE A 133 16.89 2.38 -11.33
C PHE A 133 16.43 0.94 -11.04
N MET A 134 16.57 0.04 -12.02
CA MET A 134 16.18 -1.36 -11.87
C MET A 134 16.97 -2.09 -10.78
N ARG A 135 18.29 -1.84 -10.67
CA ARG A 135 19.10 -2.45 -9.60
C ARG A 135 18.62 -2.06 -8.21
N PHE A 136 18.38 -0.77 -7.97
CA PHE A 136 17.85 -0.30 -6.69
C PHE A 136 16.45 -0.82 -6.42
N THR A 137 15.59 -0.79 -7.42
CA THR A 137 14.20 -1.30 -7.30
C THR A 137 14.19 -2.79 -6.96
N LEU A 138 14.97 -3.61 -7.65
CA LEU A 138 15.07 -5.04 -7.37
C LEU A 138 15.64 -5.31 -5.97
N CYS A 139 16.69 -4.59 -5.57
CA CYS A 139 17.26 -4.73 -4.24
C CYS A 139 16.22 -4.47 -3.15
N VAL A 140 15.48 -3.36 -3.26
CA VAL A 140 14.41 -3.00 -2.31
C VAL A 140 13.27 -4.01 -2.37
N THR A 141 12.90 -4.48 -3.55
CA THR A 141 11.84 -5.50 -3.72
C THR A 141 12.22 -6.80 -3.01
N PHE A 142 13.42 -7.33 -3.23
CA PHE A 142 13.87 -8.55 -2.57
C PHE A 142 13.99 -8.39 -1.06
N TYR A 143 14.44 -7.23 -0.58
CA TYR A 143 14.46 -6.93 0.83
C TYR A 143 13.05 -7.02 1.44
N TYR A 144 12.06 -6.35 0.85
CA TYR A 144 10.70 -6.40 1.35
C TYR A 144 10.07 -7.79 1.24
N VAL A 145 10.32 -8.51 0.15
CA VAL A 145 9.85 -9.91 0.00
C VAL A 145 10.38 -10.78 1.13
N ALA A 146 11.68 -10.68 1.45
CA ALA A 146 12.28 -11.44 2.55
C ALA A 146 11.66 -11.07 3.91
N VAL A 147 11.51 -9.78 4.21
CA VAL A 147 10.90 -9.29 5.45
C VAL A 147 9.46 -9.78 5.59
N TYR A 148 8.63 -9.63 4.55
CA TYR A 148 7.24 -10.08 4.60
C TYR A 148 7.11 -11.60 4.65
N ALA A 149 7.96 -12.35 3.94
CA ALA A 149 8.00 -13.81 4.03
C ALA A 149 8.30 -14.27 5.46
N PHE A 150 9.23 -13.60 6.13
CA PHE A 150 9.55 -13.88 7.54
C PHE A 150 8.37 -13.55 8.46
N ILE A 151 7.76 -12.37 8.31
CA ILE A 151 6.62 -11.95 9.15
C ILE A 151 5.43 -12.91 8.99
N VAL A 152 5.13 -13.33 7.76
CA VAL A 152 4.00 -14.24 7.49
C VAL A 152 4.32 -15.69 7.89
N GLY A 153 5.57 -16.13 7.69
CA GLY A 153 5.98 -17.50 7.99
C GLY A 153 6.25 -17.77 9.46
N SER A 154 6.71 -16.76 10.22
CA SER A 154 7.13 -16.96 11.62
C SER A 154 6.02 -17.52 12.53
N PRO A 155 4.73 -17.07 12.49
CA PRO A 155 3.69 -17.64 13.34
C PRO A 155 3.45 -19.14 13.08
N ALA A 156 3.51 -19.55 11.80
CA ALA A 156 3.33 -20.97 11.45
C ALA A 156 4.41 -21.85 12.06
N VAL A 157 5.67 -21.39 12.06
CA VAL A 157 6.80 -22.12 12.67
C VAL A 157 6.66 -22.20 14.19
N TYR A 158 6.24 -21.09 14.84
CA TYR A 158 6.07 -21.08 16.29
C TYR A 158 4.88 -21.90 16.79
N ILE A 159 3.78 -21.95 16.02
CA ILE A 159 2.58 -22.71 16.39
C ILE A 159 2.75 -24.22 16.10
N SER A 160 3.45 -24.59 15.04
CA SER A 160 3.65 -25.99 14.65
C SER A 160 4.91 -26.62 15.25
N GLY A 161 5.86 -25.82 15.76
CA GLY A 161 7.14 -26.30 16.28
C GLY A 161 7.19 -26.46 17.81
N PHE A 162 6.17 -25.98 18.50
CA PHE A 162 5.96 -26.13 19.95
C PHE A 162 4.52 -26.57 20.24
#